data_dbd10c8130192baa60b70abf68adbe93
#
_entry.id   dbd10c8130192baa60b70abf68adbe93
#
_cell.length_a   1.000
_cell.length_b   1.000
_cell.length_c   1.000
_cell.angle_alpha   90.00
_cell.angle_beta   90.00
_cell.angle_gamma   90.00
#
_symmetry.space_group_name_H-M   'P 1'
#
loop_
_entity.id
_entity.type
_entity.pdbx_description
1 polymer ?
#
loop_
_entity_poly.entity_id
_entity_poly.type
_entity_poly.pdbx_seq_one_letter_code
_entity_poly.pdbx_strand_id
1 'polypeptide(L)'
;RDELRTLRQSGMPLTDNRDAVQGNTLLARHYKQEMANLTQWVNALDVQQFAEAIQALVSARRIVIIGMRNAYPAALHLRQQLLQARGQVLVLPQPGQSLSEELVDLTADDLVVVMAFRRRPRIIRPLLQQLQSSGIPALLMCEPQAHGLFPLARWRLCAPLDSVSAYDSYASVNSLINLLSNAFLHEILDKGRPRIHDIATLYQQLDELEQR
;
A
#
# COMPACT_ATOMS: atom_id res chain seq x y z
N ARG A 1 -1.43 34.13 3.40
CA ARG A 1 -0.68 33.94 2.13
C ARG A 1 0.52 33.01 2.29
N ASP A 2 1.24 33.07 3.43
CA ASP A 2 2.44 32.24 3.65
C ASP A 2 2.10 30.76 3.93
N GLU A 3 1.01 30.46 4.63
CA GLU A 3 0.55 29.08 4.85
C GLU A 3 0.20 28.36 3.53
N LEU A 4 -0.47 29.07 2.60
CA LEU A 4 -0.78 28.54 1.27
C LEU A 4 0.47 28.26 0.44
N ARG A 5 1.50 29.09 0.61
CA ARG A 5 2.80 28.90 -0.05
C ARG A 5 3.54 27.68 0.49
N THR A 6 3.51 27.48 1.80
CA THR A 6 4.08 26.30 2.48
C THR A 6 3.36 25.03 2.07
N LEU A 7 2.03 25.04 1.98
CA LEU A 7 1.24 23.92 1.51
C LEU A 7 1.52 23.57 0.03
N ARG A 8 1.71 24.60 -0.83
CA ARG A 8 2.15 24.41 -2.22
C ARG A 8 3.52 23.76 -2.32
N GLN A 9 4.48 24.23 -1.54
CA GLN A 9 5.83 23.68 -1.50
C GLN A 9 5.87 22.24 -0.96
N SER A 10 4.91 21.87 -0.11
CA SER A 10 4.74 20.50 0.38
C SER A 10 4.06 19.55 -0.60
N GLY A 11 3.71 20.02 -1.81
CA GLY A 11 3.03 19.22 -2.84
C GLY A 11 1.55 18.94 -2.55
N MET A 12 0.93 19.69 -1.64
CA MET A 12 -0.52 19.60 -1.43
C MET A 12 -1.28 20.25 -2.59
N PRO A 13 -2.28 19.58 -3.18
CA PRO A 13 -3.18 20.23 -4.13
C PRO A 13 -3.99 21.30 -3.40
N LEU A 14 -3.85 22.54 -3.85
CA LEU A 14 -4.67 23.64 -3.35
C LEU A 14 -5.92 23.76 -4.22
N THR A 15 -6.95 23.10 -3.84
CA THR A 15 -8.30 23.54 -4.21
C THR A 15 -8.77 24.53 -3.14
N ASP A 16 -8.40 25.80 -3.32
CA ASP A 16 -8.92 26.89 -2.48
C ASP A 16 -10.36 27.14 -2.88
N ASN A 17 -11.27 26.38 -2.32
CA ASN A 17 -12.70 26.61 -2.46
C ASN A 17 -13.33 26.57 -1.07
N ARG A 18 -13.15 27.68 -0.32
CA ARG A 18 -13.74 27.86 1.02
C ARG A 18 -15.27 27.67 1.01
N ASP A 19 -15.93 27.96 -0.12
CA ASP A 19 -17.36 27.78 -0.29
C ASP A 19 -17.77 26.30 -0.40
N ALA A 20 -16.81 25.39 -0.60
CA ALA A 20 -17.05 23.96 -0.75
C ALA A 20 -17.20 23.21 0.59
N VAL A 21 -16.98 23.87 1.72
CA VAL A 21 -16.87 23.22 3.05
C VAL A 21 -18.17 23.31 3.85
N GLN A 22 -19.29 23.71 3.26
CA GLN A 22 -20.55 23.81 4.00
C GLN A 22 -21.49 22.62 3.70
N GLY A 23 -21.70 21.79 4.73
CA GLY A 23 -22.83 20.85 4.82
C GLY A 23 -22.91 19.81 3.70
N ASN A 24 -24.11 19.63 3.15
CA ASN A 24 -24.44 18.63 2.13
C ASN A 24 -23.61 18.73 0.84
N THR A 25 -23.08 19.92 0.50
CA THR A 25 -22.25 20.14 -0.69
C THR A 25 -20.89 19.49 -0.56
N LEU A 26 -20.24 19.54 0.61
CA LEU A 26 -18.96 18.86 0.85
C LEU A 26 -19.13 17.34 0.78
N LEU A 27 -20.17 16.79 1.40
CA LEU A 27 -20.45 15.36 1.37
C LEU A 27 -20.69 14.86 -0.06
N ALA A 28 -21.51 15.57 -0.83
CA ALA A 28 -21.79 15.21 -2.22
C ALA A 28 -20.55 15.26 -3.11
N ARG A 29 -19.71 16.27 -2.94
CA ARG A 29 -18.42 16.40 -3.66
C ARG A 29 -17.43 15.32 -3.25
N HIS A 30 -17.34 15.03 -1.95
CA HIS A 30 -16.51 13.96 -1.43
C HIS A 30 -16.93 12.62 -2.03
N TYR A 31 -18.20 12.26 -1.95
CA TYR A 31 -18.74 11.04 -2.55
C TYR A 31 -18.41 10.93 -4.05
N LYS A 32 -18.67 12.01 -4.81
CA LYS A 32 -18.37 12.04 -6.24
C LYS A 32 -16.88 11.82 -6.53
N GLN A 33 -15.99 12.42 -5.74
CA GLN A 33 -14.56 12.26 -5.90
C GLN A 33 -14.11 10.82 -5.58
N GLU A 34 -14.58 10.24 -4.48
CA GLU A 34 -14.25 8.86 -4.12
C GLU A 34 -14.72 7.86 -5.17
N MET A 35 -15.95 8.03 -5.69
CA MET A 35 -16.45 7.19 -6.79
C MET A 35 -15.62 7.35 -8.06
N ALA A 36 -15.15 8.55 -8.39
CA ALA A 36 -14.27 8.79 -9.52
C ALA A 36 -12.92 8.09 -9.32
N ASN A 37 -12.32 8.18 -8.14
CA ASN A 37 -11.07 7.51 -7.79
C ASN A 37 -11.21 5.98 -7.91
N LEU A 38 -12.28 5.40 -7.36
CA LEU A 38 -12.54 3.96 -7.44
C LEU A 38 -12.70 3.51 -8.89
N THR A 39 -13.50 4.22 -9.68
CA THR A 39 -13.70 3.92 -11.09
C THR A 39 -12.39 4.02 -11.89
N GLN A 40 -11.59 5.03 -11.61
CA GLN A 40 -10.32 5.26 -12.31
C GLN A 40 -9.35 4.09 -12.10
N TRP A 41 -9.10 3.67 -10.86
CA TRP A 41 -8.11 2.62 -10.62
C TRP A 41 -8.59 1.25 -11.09
N VAL A 42 -9.90 0.94 -10.95
CA VAL A 42 -10.47 -0.32 -11.46
C VAL A 42 -10.31 -0.41 -12.96
N ASN A 43 -10.63 0.67 -13.70
CA ASN A 43 -10.52 0.69 -15.17
C ASN A 43 -9.05 0.69 -15.66
N ALA A 44 -8.11 1.16 -14.83
CA ALA A 44 -6.69 1.21 -15.16
C ALA A 44 -5.91 -0.02 -14.70
N LEU A 45 -6.54 -0.96 -13.99
CA LEU A 45 -5.87 -2.14 -13.46
C LEU A 45 -5.43 -3.05 -14.61
N ASP A 46 -4.13 -3.29 -14.70
CA ASP A 46 -3.55 -4.31 -15.56
C ASP A 46 -3.72 -5.68 -14.88
N VAL A 47 -4.67 -6.45 -15.39
CA VAL A 47 -5.07 -7.75 -14.83
C VAL A 47 -3.91 -8.75 -14.86
N GLN A 48 -3.06 -8.71 -15.88
CA GLN A 48 -1.91 -9.60 -15.97
C GLN A 48 -0.86 -9.25 -14.91
N GLN A 49 -0.47 -7.99 -14.80
CA GLN A 49 0.45 -7.55 -13.75
C GLN A 49 -0.11 -7.83 -12.34
N PHE A 50 -1.41 -7.66 -12.15
CA PHE A 50 -2.08 -7.99 -10.90
C PHE A 50 -1.95 -9.47 -10.57
N ALA A 51 -2.26 -10.36 -11.51
CA ALA A 51 -2.13 -11.81 -11.32
C ALA A 51 -0.67 -12.23 -11.03
N GLU A 52 0.29 -11.68 -11.77
CA GLU A 52 1.71 -11.93 -11.53
C GLU A 52 2.18 -11.44 -10.15
N ALA A 53 1.69 -10.29 -9.69
CA ALA A 53 1.98 -9.76 -8.35
C ALA A 53 1.41 -10.68 -7.25
N ILE A 54 0.23 -11.25 -7.44
CA ILE A 54 -0.34 -12.24 -6.51
C ILE A 54 0.55 -13.48 -6.45
N GLN A 55 0.98 -14.02 -7.58
CA GLN A 55 1.87 -15.18 -7.61
C GLN A 55 3.22 -14.88 -6.95
N ALA A 56 3.73 -13.66 -7.10
CA ALA A 56 4.93 -13.23 -6.40
C ALA A 56 4.73 -13.17 -4.87
N LEU A 57 3.58 -12.68 -4.40
CA LEU A 57 3.23 -12.69 -2.97
C LEU A 57 3.13 -14.13 -2.41
N VAL A 58 2.58 -15.05 -3.20
CA VAL A 58 2.40 -16.46 -2.80
C VAL A 58 3.75 -17.19 -2.72
N SER A 59 4.62 -16.97 -3.70
CA SER A 59 5.88 -17.71 -3.87
C SER A 59 7.05 -17.15 -3.07
N ALA A 60 7.02 -15.90 -2.67
CA ALA A 60 8.12 -15.24 -1.97
C ALA A 60 8.49 -15.97 -0.67
N ARG A 61 9.78 -16.09 -0.36
CA ARG A 61 10.30 -16.60 0.91
C ARG A 61 9.81 -15.74 2.08
N ARG A 62 9.97 -14.44 1.98
CA ARG A 62 9.40 -13.41 2.88
C ARG A 62 8.89 -12.22 2.08
N ILE A 63 7.94 -11.52 2.65
CA ILE A 63 7.38 -10.27 2.09
C ILE A 63 7.79 -9.13 3.01
N VAL A 64 8.47 -8.14 2.44
CA VAL A 64 8.83 -6.90 3.12
C VAL A 64 8.01 -5.77 2.54
N ILE A 65 7.17 -5.15 3.35
CA ILE A 65 6.33 -4.04 2.93
C ILE A 65 6.96 -2.75 3.42
N ILE A 66 7.34 -1.87 2.50
CA ILE A 66 7.95 -0.58 2.83
C ILE A 66 6.90 0.51 2.69
N GLY A 67 6.56 1.13 3.80
CA GLY A 67 5.65 2.26 3.88
C GLY A 67 6.18 3.32 4.83
N MET A 68 6.17 4.58 4.37
CA MET A 68 6.64 5.70 5.18
C MET A 68 5.61 6.82 5.19
N ARG A 69 5.58 7.60 6.29
CA ARG A 69 4.65 8.72 6.47
C ARG A 69 3.20 8.24 6.30
N ASN A 70 2.41 8.89 5.42
CA ASN A 70 1.00 8.55 5.20
C ASN A 70 0.78 7.15 4.57
N ALA A 71 1.79 6.57 3.92
CA ALA A 71 1.72 5.22 3.40
C ALA A 71 1.97 4.14 4.47
N TYR A 72 2.50 4.50 5.65
CA TYR A 72 2.79 3.54 6.71
C TYR A 72 1.54 2.82 7.26
N PRO A 73 0.42 3.52 7.56
CA PRO A 73 -0.82 2.84 7.95
C PRO A 73 -1.35 1.85 6.91
N ALA A 74 -1.23 2.20 5.61
CA ALA A 74 -1.62 1.30 4.52
C ALA A 74 -0.70 0.06 4.45
N ALA A 75 0.60 0.23 4.71
CA ALA A 75 1.56 -0.88 4.79
C ALA A 75 1.24 -1.82 5.97
N LEU A 76 0.90 -1.27 7.13
CA LEU A 76 0.44 -2.05 8.29
C LEU A 76 -0.85 -2.81 7.96
N HIS A 77 -1.80 -2.17 7.29
CA HIS A 77 -3.04 -2.81 6.89
C HIS A 77 -2.80 -4.00 5.94
N LEU A 78 -2.00 -3.81 4.88
CA LEU A 78 -1.64 -4.91 3.97
C LEU A 78 -0.94 -6.05 4.74
N ARG A 79 0.04 -5.73 5.59
CA ARG A 79 0.71 -6.74 6.43
C ARG A 79 -0.30 -7.55 7.23
N GLN A 80 -1.23 -6.88 7.91
CA GLN A 80 -2.21 -7.53 8.78
C GLN A 80 -3.11 -8.50 8.01
N GLN A 81 -3.49 -8.14 6.78
CA GLN A 81 -4.26 -9.02 5.91
C GLN A 81 -3.46 -10.27 5.50
N LEU A 82 -2.23 -10.08 5.00
CA LEU A 82 -1.40 -11.19 4.52
C LEU A 82 -0.94 -12.11 5.66
N LEU A 83 -0.67 -11.56 6.85
CA LEU A 83 -0.15 -12.29 8.00
C LEU A 83 -1.11 -13.37 8.51
N GLN A 84 -2.41 -13.24 8.25
CA GLN A 84 -3.41 -14.24 8.62
C GLN A 84 -3.18 -15.58 7.91
N ALA A 85 -2.78 -15.54 6.64
CA ALA A 85 -2.63 -16.75 5.82
C ALA A 85 -1.18 -17.24 5.70
N ARG A 86 -0.17 -16.39 5.98
CA ARG A 86 1.25 -16.76 5.94
C ARG A 86 2.09 -15.99 6.96
N GLY A 87 3.20 -16.61 7.41
CA GLY A 87 4.24 -15.93 8.18
C GLY A 87 5.20 -15.12 7.30
N GLN A 88 6.25 -14.58 7.91
CA GLN A 88 7.32 -13.85 7.25
C GLN A 88 6.84 -12.64 6.42
N VAL A 89 5.92 -11.86 7.00
CA VAL A 89 5.42 -10.60 6.44
C VAL A 89 5.81 -9.46 7.37
N LEU A 90 6.69 -8.57 6.91
CA LEU A 90 7.29 -7.50 7.69
C LEU A 90 6.88 -6.14 7.14
N VAL A 91 6.76 -5.13 8.01
CA VAL A 91 6.65 -3.71 7.60
C VAL A 91 7.92 -2.99 8.02
N LEU A 92 8.51 -2.23 7.13
CA LEU A 92 9.72 -1.46 7.35
C LEU A 92 9.55 0.01 6.93
N PRO A 93 10.30 0.91 7.54
CA PRO A 93 11.02 0.72 8.79
C PRO A 93 10.08 0.74 10.00
N GLN A 94 10.44 0.02 11.04
CA GLN A 94 9.84 0.20 12.37
C GLN A 94 10.56 1.33 13.11
N PRO A 95 9.96 1.93 14.17
CA PRO A 95 10.64 2.92 14.99
C PRO A 95 12.01 2.42 15.48
N GLY A 96 13.05 3.23 15.28
CA GLY A 96 14.42 2.93 15.67
C GLY A 96 15.22 2.07 14.69
N GLN A 97 14.63 1.59 13.60
CA GLN A 97 15.34 0.81 12.58
C GLN A 97 16.00 1.67 11.51
N SER A 98 17.16 1.23 11.04
CA SER A 98 17.77 1.67 9.79
C SER A 98 17.30 0.77 8.64
N LEU A 99 16.77 1.39 7.58
CA LEU A 99 16.29 0.61 6.43
C LEU A 99 17.42 -0.20 5.77
N SER A 100 18.64 0.32 5.74
CA SER A 100 19.80 -0.38 5.16
C SER A 100 20.15 -1.66 5.91
N GLU A 101 20.09 -1.64 7.24
CA GLU A 101 20.37 -2.81 8.08
C GLU A 101 19.31 -3.91 7.89
N GLU A 102 18.05 -3.51 7.70
CA GLU A 102 16.94 -4.45 7.51
C GLU A 102 16.90 -5.07 6.10
N LEU A 103 17.52 -4.42 5.12
CA LEU A 103 17.46 -4.85 3.72
C LEU A 103 18.70 -5.64 3.27
N VAL A 104 19.79 -5.65 4.05
CA VAL A 104 21.08 -6.24 3.66
C VAL A 104 21.00 -7.74 3.35
N ASP A 105 20.10 -8.47 4.02
CA ASP A 105 19.91 -9.92 3.87
C ASP A 105 18.79 -10.31 2.89
N LEU A 106 18.28 -9.37 2.13
CA LEU A 106 17.29 -9.66 1.08
C LEU A 106 17.94 -10.36 -0.11
N THR A 107 17.20 -11.30 -0.67
CA THR A 107 17.62 -12.08 -1.84
C THR A 107 16.54 -12.04 -2.94
N ALA A 108 16.83 -12.62 -4.10
CA ALA A 108 15.88 -12.74 -5.20
C ALA A 108 14.64 -13.59 -4.85
N ASP A 109 14.70 -14.39 -3.78
CA ASP A 109 13.58 -15.20 -3.30
C ASP A 109 12.60 -14.40 -2.41
N ASP A 110 12.97 -13.19 -2.02
CA ASP A 110 12.12 -12.28 -1.25
C ASP A 110 11.31 -11.36 -2.18
N LEU A 111 10.23 -10.80 -1.69
CA LEU A 111 9.46 -9.77 -2.38
C LEU A 111 9.42 -8.50 -1.54
N VAL A 112 9.73 -7.37 -2.16
CA VAL A 112 9.59 -6.06 -1.53
C VAL A 112 8.38 -5.33 -2.12
N VAL A 113 7.37 -5.05 -1.30
CA VAL A 113 6.23 -4.19 -1.65
C VAL A 113 6.55 -2.77 -1.24
N VAL A 114 6.73 -1.86 -2.18
CA VAL A 114 7.08 -0.46 -1.92
C VAL A 114 5.84 0.40 -2.09
N MET A 115 5.29 0.93 -1.00
CA MET A 115 4.18 1.87 -1.02
C MET A 115 4.70 3.31 -1.15
N ALA A 116 4.77 3.78 -2.39
CA ALA A 116 5.41 5.03 -2.78
C ALA A 116 4.39 6.11 -3.22
N PHE A 117 3.36 6.33 -2.41
CA PHE A 117 2.36 7.35 -2.66
C PHE A 117 2.92 8.77 -2.46
N ARG A 118 2.28 9.78 -3.08
CA ARG A 118 2.78 11.16 -3.08
C ARG A 118 3.09 11.69 -1.67
N ARG A 119 3.97 12.70 -1.64
CA ARG A 119 4.77 13.12 -0.48
C ARG A 119 5.70 12.03 0.02
N ARG A 120 6.12 11.14 -0.90
CA ARG A 120 7.09 10.09 -0.64
C ARG A 120 8.45 10.64 -0.25
N PRO A 121 9.19 9.99 0.67
CA PRO A 121 10.56 10.35 0.99
C PRO A 121 11.49 10.19 -0.22
N ARG A 122 12.57 10.99 -0.25
CA ARG A 122 13.56 10.94 -1.34
C ARG A 122 14.25 9.58 -1.48
N ILE A 123 14.33 8.81 -0.41
CA ILE A 123 14.97 7.49 -0.38
C ILE A 123 14.24 6.46 -1.27
N ILE A 124 12.99 6.65 -1.64
CA ILE A 124 12.21 5.66 -2.40
C ILE A 124 12.84 5.36 -3.76
N ARG A 125 13.31 6.36 -4.49
CA ARG A 125 13.95 6.12 -5.80
C ARG A 125 15.26 5.34 -5.66
N PRO A 126 16.26 5.76 -4.86
CA PRO A 126 17.48 4.97 -4.68
C PRO A 126 17.21 3.57 -4.10
N LEU A 127 16.21 3.41 -3.25
CA LEU A 127 15.78 2.10 -2.77
C LEU A 127 15.34 1.18 -3.93
N LEU A 128 14.43 1.64 -4.79
CA LEU A 128 13.97 0.85 -5.95
C LEU A 128 15.12 0.53 -6.91
N GLN A 129 16.02 1.49 -7.14
CA GLN A 129 17.23 1.26 -7.95
C GLN A 129 18.13 0.19 -7.34
N GLN A 130 18.33 0.20 -6.02
CA GLN A 130 19.12 -0.79 -5.32
C GLN A 130 18.47 -2.18 -5.40
N LEU A 131 17.16 -2.29 -5.17
CA LEU A 131 16.44 -3.56 -5.31
C LEU A 131 16.57 -4.13 -6.73
N GLN A 132 16.40 -3.29 -7.74
CA GLN A 132 16.54 -3.66 -9.15
C GLN A 132 17.97 -4.15 -9.46
N SER A 133 19.00 -3.42 -9.04
CA SER A 133 20.40 -3.79 -9.28
C SER A 133 20.82 -5.08 -8.56
N SER A 134 20.20 -5.37 -7.42
CA SER A 134 20.44 -6.61 -6.65
C SER A 134 19.56 -7.78 -7.11
N GLY A 135 18.72 -7.59 -8.15
CA GLY A 135 17.81 -8.64 -8.64
C GLY A 135 16.67 -8.99 -7.68
N ILE A 136 16.40 -8.16 -6.68
CA ILE A 136 15.33 -8.37 -5.70
C ILE A 136 14.01 -7.87 -6.32
N PRO A 137 12.98 -8.72 -6.47
CA PRO A 137 11.73 -8.31 -7.08
C PRO A 137 10.99 -7.29 -6.23
N ALA A 138 10.50 -6.22 -6.86
CA ALA A 138 9.74 -5.17 -6.23
C ALA A 138 8.33 -5.05 -6.85
N LEU A 139 7.31 -4.98 -6.00
CA LEU A 139 5.96 -4.56 -6.32
C LEU A 139 5.78 -3.11 -5.87
N LEU A 140 5.59 -2.20 -6.81
CA LEU A 140 5.35 -0.78 -6.54
C LEU A 140 3.86 -0.50 -6.41
N MET A 141 3.43 0.05 -5.27
CA MET A 141 2.10 0.63 -5.08
C MET A 141 2.23 2.15 -4.99
N CYS A 142 1.60 2.88 -5.90
CA CYS A 142 1.77 4.34 -6.00
C CYS A 142 0.54 5.01 -6.64
N GLU A 143 0.54 6.34 -6.71
CA GLU A 143 -0.44 7.06 -7.52
C GLU A 143 -0.08 7.00 -9.01
N PRO A 144 -1.06 7.17 -9.92
CA PRO A 144 -0.86 7.07 -11.37
C PRO A 144 0.22 8.02 -11.92
N GLN A 145 0.45 9.16 -11.28
CA GLN A 145 1.40 10.19 -11.72
C GLN A 145 2.87 9.85 -11.39
N ALA A 146 3.15 8.76 -10.70
CA ALA A 146 4.51 8.36 -10.30
C ALA A 146 5.32 7.70 -11.45
N HIS A 147 5.10 8.09 -12.70
CA HIS A 147 5.68 7.47 -13.90
C HIS A 147 7.20 7.26 -13.83
N GLY A 148 7.92 8.19 -13.20
CA GLY A 148 9.37 8.09 -13.06
C GLY A 148 9.85 6.92 -12.18
N LEU A 149 8.97 6.24 -11.45
CA LEU A 149 9.30 5.06 -10.63
C LEU A 149 8.95 3.75 -11.34
N PHE A 150 8.08 3.77 -12.35
CA PHE A 150 7.57 2.56 -13.00
C PHE A 150 8.67 1.63 -13.56
N PRO A 151 9.72 2.14 -14.23
CA PRO A 151 10.78 1.29 -14.76
C PRO A 151 11.65 0.60 -13.69
N LEU A 152 11.53 1.03 -12.42
CA LEU A 152 12.35 0.55 -11.31
C LEU A 152 11.72 -0.61 -10.53
N ALA A 153 10.50 -1.00 -10.87
CA ALA A 153 9.78 -2.10 -10.23
C ALA A 153 9.35 -3.14 -11.27
N ARG A 154 9.27 -4.38 -10.84
CA ARG A 154 8.84 -5.47 -11.73
C ARG A 154 7.34 -5.41 -12.00
N TRP A 155 6.55 -5.09 -10.97
CA TRP A 155 5.10 -4.90 -11.08
C TRP A 155 4.69 -3.57 -10.46
N ARG A 156 3.60 -3.01 -10.96
CA ARG A 156 3.03 -1.78 -10.41
C ARG A 156 1.52 -1.90 -10.26
N LEU A 157 0.99 -1.42 -9.14
CA LEU A 157 -0.42 -1.28 -8.88
C LEU A 157 -0.69 0.18 -8.48
N CYS A 158 -1.52 0.86 -9.25
CA CYS A 158 -1.76 2.30 -9.07
C CYS A 158 -3.14 2.57 -8.47
N ALA A 159 -3.20 3.47 -7.49
CA ALA A 159 -4.44 3.99 -6.93
C ALA A 159 -4.37 5.52 -6.83
N PRO A 160 -5.38 6.26 -7.32
CA PRO A 160 -5.45 7.72 -7.19
C PRO A 160 -5.69 8.13 -5.75
N LEU A 161 -5.20 9.32 -5.40
CA LEU A 161 -5.31 9.90 -4.06
C LEU A 161 -6.12 11.20 -4.06
N ASP A 162 -6.85 11.48 -5.14
CA ASP A 162 -7.51 12.76 -5.31
C ASP A 162 -8.61 12.96 -4.26
N SER A 163 -8.75 14.18 -3.83
CA SER A 163 -9.64 14.58 -2.75
C SER A 163 -10.26 15.94 -3.07
N VAL A 164 -11.34 16.26 -2.40
CA VAL A 164 -12.00 17.56 -2.53
C VAL A 164 -11.26 18.69 -1.82
N SER A 165 -10.20 18.40 -1.07
CA SER A 165 -9.45 19.36 -0.28
C SER A 165 -7.96 19.02 -0.21
N ALA A 166 -7.24 19.60 0.75
CA ALA A 166 -5.78 19.53 0.86
C ALA A 166 -5.22 18.15 1.26
N TYR A 167 -6.00 17.31 1.88
CA TYR A 167 -5.56 16.00 2.32
C TYR A 167 -5.84 14.93 1.25
N ASP A 168 -4.89 14.01 1.09
CA ASP A 168 -5.02 12.88 0.18
C ASP A 168 -6.05 11.86 0.69
N SER A 169 -6.85 11.30 -0.23
CA SER A 169 -7.72 10.17 0.07
C SER A 169 -6.99 8.84 -0.13
N TYR A 170 -7.07 7.97 0.86
CA TYR A 170 -6.54 6.60 0.78
C TYR A 170 -7.65 5.54 0.58
N ALA A 171 -8.88 5.96 0.27
CA ALA A 171 -10.00 5.03 0.05
C ALA A 171 -9.71 4.04 -1.09
N SER A 172 -9.22 4.53 -2.23
CA SER A 172 -8.81 3.70 -3.36
C SER A 172 -7.63 2.80 -3.04
N VAL A 173 -6.66 3.27 -2.24
CA VAL A 173 -5.53 2.47 -1.77
C VAL A 173 -6.01 1.30 -0.91
N ASN A 174 -6.91 1.56 0.04
CA ASN A 174 -7.48 0.52 0.90
C ASN A 174 -8.34 -0.48 0.11
N SER A 175 -9.10 0.01 -0.89
CA SER A 175 -9.86 -0.86 -1.80
C SER A 175 -8.94 -1.77 -2.61
N LEU A 176 -7.82 -1.26 -3.14
CA LEU A 176 -6.81 -2.06 -3.84
C LEU A 176 -6.13 -3.07 -2.92
N ILE A 177 -5.80 -2.69 -1.68
CA ILE A 177 -5.25 -3.60 -0.66
C ILE A 177 -6.24 -4.73 -0.38
N ASN A 178 -7.52 -4.42 -0.23
CA ASN A 178 -8.56 -5.42 0.00
C ASN A 178 -8.65 -6.42 -1.16
N LEU A 179 -8.70 -5.93 -2.41
CA LEU A 179 -8.70 -6.78 -3.59
C LEU A 179 -7.45 -7.70 -3.64
N LEU A 180 -6.27 -7.11 -3.45
CA LEU A 180 -4.99 -7.84 -3.48
C LEU A 180 -4.93 -8.92 -2.39
N SER A 181 -5.37 -8.58 -1.17
CA SER A 181 -5.36 -9.50 -0.03
C SER A 181 -6.33 -10.66 -0.21
N ASN A 182 -7.55 -10.41 -0.74
CA ASN A 182 -8.51 -11.46 -1.01
C ASN A 182 -8.05 -12.37 -2.15
N ALA A 183 -7.49 -11.82 -3.22
CA ALA A 183 -6.94 -12.60 -4.31
C ALA A 183 -5.75 -13.45 -3.84
N PHE A 184 -4.85 -12.88 -3.03
CA PHE A 184 -3.77 -13.62 -2.38
C PHE A 184 -4.31 -14.75 -1.48
N LEU A 185 -5.32 -14.49 -0.64
CA LEU A 185 -5.91 -15.51 0.22
C LEU A 185 -6.49 -16.67 -0.60
N HIS A 186 -7.15 -16.38 -1.71
CA HIS A 186 -7.68 -17.39 -2.62
C HIS A 186 -6.59 -18.33 -3.15
N GLU A 187 -5.46 -17.78 -3.58
CA GLU A 187 -4.35 -18.53 -4.15
C GLU A 187 -3.59 -19.36 -3.08
N ILE A 188 -3.51 -18.89 -1.84
CA ILE A 188 -2.76 -19.58 -0.78
C ILE A 188 -3.64 -20.41 0.15
N LEU A 189 -4.96 -20.46 -0.07
CA LEU A 189 -5.92 -20.95 0.91
C LEU A 189 -5.59 -22.36 1.43
N ASP A 190 -5.23 -23.30 0.56
CA ASP A 190 -4.93 -24.68 0.97
C ASP A 190 -3.70 -24.76 1.88
N LYS A 191 -2.68 -23.93 1.63
CA LYS A 191 -1.46 -23.83 2.46
C LYS A 191 -1.68 -22.98 3.71
N GLY A 192 -2.60 -22.01 3.64
CA GLY A 192 -2.89 -21.06 4.71
C GLY A 192 -3.88 -21.58 5.77
N ARG A 193 -4.70 -22.56 5.44
CA ARG A 193 -5.73 -23.09 6.36
C ARG A 193 -5.20 -23.52 7.74
N PRO A 194 -4.10 -24.29 7.86
CA PRO A 194 -3.57 -24.65 9.17
C PRO A 194 -3.24 -23.42 10.01
N ARG A 195 -2.55 -22.45 9.42
CA ARG A 195 -2.19 -21.21 10.11
C ARG A 195 -3.40 -20.40 10.55
N ILE A 196 -4.43 -20.28 9.71
CA ILE A 196 -5.69 -19.59 10.05
C ILE A 196 -6.35 -20.28 11.23
N HIS A 197 -6.38 -21.62 11.24
CA HIS A 197 -6.91 -22.40 12.36
C HIS A 197 -6.11 -22.19 13.63
N ASP A 198 -4.78 -22.23 13.58
CA ASP A 198 -3.89 -22.03 14.72
C ASP A 198 -4.08 -20.63 15.33
N ILE A 199 -4.19 -19.60 14.49
CA ILE A 199 -4.48 -18.23 14.91
C ILE A 199 -5.83 -18.16 15.62
N ALA A 200 -6.88 -18.77 15.05
CA ALA A 200 -8.21 -18.80 15.66
C ALA A 200 -8.20 -19.51 17.03
N THR A 201 -7.44 -20.59 17.15
CA THR A 201 -7.24 -21.31 18.40
C THR A 201 -6.55 -20.44 19.46
N LEU A 202 -5.48 -19.71 19.06
CA LEU A 202 -4.78 -18.80 19.97
C LEU A 202 -5.66 -17.64 20.41
N TYR A 203 -6.49 -17.06 19.53
CA TYR A 203 -7.46 -16.03 19.92
C TYR A 203 -8.41 -16.51 21.03
N GLN A 204 -8.88 -17.77 20.94
CA GLN A 204 -9.73 -18.36 21.96
C GLN A 204 -8.97 -18.62 23.28
N GLN A 205 -7.75 -19.16 23.20
CA GLN A 205 -6.93 -19.45 24.38
C GLN A 205 -6.48 -18.21 25.14
N LEU A 206 -6.24 -17.11 24.43
CA LEU A 206 -5.78 -15.84 25.01
C LEU A 206 -6.95 -14.89 25.35
N ASP A 207 -8.18 -15.27 25.04
CA ASP A 207 -9.38 -14.42 25.16
C ASP A 207 -9.19 -13.02 24.52
N GLU A 208 -8.53 -13.01 23.35
CA GLU A 208 -8.08 -11.79 22.69
C GLU A 208 -9.21 -11.07 21.94
N LEU A 209 -10.26 -11.79 21.56
CA LEU A 209 -11.40 -11.24 20.81
C LEU A 209 -12.71 -11.44 21.57
N GLU A 210 -13.60 -10.44 21.51
CA GLU A 210 -14.97 -10.57 21.96
C GLU A 210 -15.65 -11.78 21.33
N GLN A 211 -16.21 -12.65 22.14
CA GLN A 211 -17.06 -13.76 21.65
C GLN A 211 -18.39 -13.16 21.17
N ARG A 212 -18.74 -13.43 19.90
CA ARG A 212 -20.04 -13.02 19.33
C ARG A 212 -21.12 -14.01 19.70
#